data_74686b84e8ce050a673d5bc34551364c
#
_entry.id   74686b84e8ce050a673d5bc34551364c
#
_cell.length_a   1.000
_cell.length_b   1.000
_cell.length_c   1.000
_cell.angle_alpha   90.00
_cell.angle_beta   90.00
_cell.angle_gamma   90.00
#
_symmetry.space_group_name_H-M   'P 1'
#
loop_
_entity.id
_entity.type
_entity.pdbx_description
1 polymer ?
#
loop_
_entity_poly.entity_id
_entity_poly.type
_entity_poly.pdbx_seq_one_letter_code
_entity_poly.pdbx_strand_id
1 'polypeptide(L)'
;MESGEHGLLRLGVDLGGTKMEAVVLRLTGGSFEILTRLRRPTERELGYQHIIEALVALLHDTARQAGLAALPPIGIGMPGSISRRSGLTKNSNTTCLNGRPFRADVIAQLGQPVRFANDANCFALAEALFGAGRGQRVTFGVIMGTGVGGGLVIPGPSGGLDAWDGPQGIAGEWGHVSLEPEHGPICYCGRRGCIETYLCGPAIESRFGERGGRKAGDGSLLRLSQIAALREEDPIAQEVLDQHCRWFGRALATVINIVDPDLIVLGGGVSNLPWLYDRGLKEVAKWVFSDELTTPIVKHQLGDSAGVIGAALLP
;
A
#
# COMPACT_ATOMS: atom_id res chain seq x y z
N MET A 1 -1.65 -1.97 44.76
CA MET A 1 -1.31 -2.97 43.74
C MET A 1 -1.39 -2.22 42.41
N GLU A 2 -0.26 -1.74 41.92
CA GLU A 2 -0.17 -1.07 40.64
C GLU A 2 -0.36 -2.13 39.55
N SER A 3 -1.51 -2.13 38.90
CA SER A 3 -1.71 -2.82 37.63
C SER A 3 -0.86 -2.07 36.57
N GLY A 4 0.41 -2.48 36.44
CA GLY A 4 1.30 -1.95 35.42
C GLY A 4 0.62 -2.12 34.05
N GLU A 5 0.42 -1.03 33.36
CA GLU A 5 0.06 -0.94 31.95
C GLU A 5 1.21 -1.53 31.11
N HIS A 6 1.38 -2.84 31.13
CA HIS A 6 2.26 -3.51 30.18
C HIS A 6 1.54 -3.52 28.82
N GLY A 7 1.78 -2.49 28.01
CA GLY A 7 1.25 -2.41 26.66
C GLY A 7 1.58 -3.66 25.85
N LEU A 8 0.69 -4.01 24.93
CA LEU A 8 0.83 -5.20 24.08
C LEU A 8 1.94 -4.98 23.04
N LEU A 9 2.96 -5.83 23.06
CA LEU A 9 4.07 -5.75 22.10
C LEU A 9 3.70 -6.45 20.78
N ARG A 10 4.09 -5.83 19.67
CA ARG A 10 3.92 -6.33 18.30
C ARG A 10 5.17 -6.07 17.47
N LEU A 11 5.50 -6.98 16.58
CA LEU A 11 6.60 -6.85 15.62
C LEU A 11 6.03 -6.87 14.20
N GLY A 12 6.27 -5.83 13.45
CA GLY A 12 5.84 -5.70 12.07
C GLY A 12 7.00 -5.62 11.12
N VAL A 13 6.83 -6.18 9.92
CA VAL A 13 7.76 -5.97 8.79
C VAL A 13 6.98 -5.56 7.56
N ASP A 14 7.48 -4.56 6.87
CA ASP A 14 7.12 -4.22 5.49
C ASP A 14 8.22 -4.72 4.56
N LEU A 15 7.92 -5.77 3.79
CA LEU A 15 8.82 -6.36 2.80
C LEU A 15 8.62 -5.69 1.45
N GLY A 16 9.34 -4.61 1.20
CA GLY A 16 9.33 -3.94 -0.11
C GLY A 16 10.31 -4.58 -1.11
N GLY A 17 10.16 -4.25 -2.39
CA GLY A 17 11.02 -4.76 -3.47
C GLY A 17 12.48 -4.27 -3.43
N THR A 18 12.77 -3.18 -2.72
CA THR A 18 14.12 -2.57 -2.61
C THR A 18 14.63 -2.51 -1.18
N LYS A 19 13.74 -2.37 -0.22
CA LYS A 19 14.04 -2.29 1.21
C LYS A 19 13.03 -3.10 2.02
N MET A 20 13.49 -3.63 3.15
CA MET A 20 12.66 -4.16 4.24
C MET A 20 12.73 -3.22 5.42
N GLU A 21 11.60 -2.99 6.08
CA GLU A 21 11.52 -2.19 7.29
C GLU A 21 10.83 -2.99 8.40
N ALA A 22 11.40 -2.99 9.61
CA ALA A 22 10.81 -3.65 10.76
C ALA A 22 10.64 -2.67 11.91
N VAL A 23 9.56 -2.84 12.69
CA VAL A 23 9.27 -2.07 13.91
C VAL A 23 8.82 -2.98 15.04
N VAL A 24 9.22 -2.64 16.27
CA VAL A 24 8.55 -3.12 17.48
C VAL A 24 7.63 -2.02 17.98
N LEU A 25 6.35 -2.31 18.09
CA LEU A 25 5.33 -1.44 18.66
C LEU A 25 4.95 -1.86 20.06
N ARG A 26 4.68 -0.87 20.93
CA ARG A 26 3.92 -1.05 22.17
C ARG A 26 2.54 -0.41 21.96
N LEU A 27 1.48 -1.22 22.08
CA LEU A 27 0.10 -0.79 21.96
C LEU A 27 -0.48 -0.52 23.34
N THR A 28 -1.06 0.67 23.56
CA THR A 28 -1.67 1.08 24.83
C THR A 28 -2.92 1.91 24.57
N GLY A 29 -4.08 1.45 25.07
CA GLY A 29 -5.30 2.27 25.17
C GLY A 29 -5.73 3.01 23.88
N GLY A 30 -5.53 2.45 22.68
CA GLY A 30 -5.90 3.08 21.41
C GLY A 30 -4.81 4.03 20.83
N SER A 31 -3.57 3.91 21.31
CA SER A 31 -2.36 4.54 20.78
C SER A 31 -1.25 3.50 20.59
N PHE A 32 -0.16 3.89 19.95
CA PHE A 32 1.04 3.07 19.84
C PHE A 32 2.30 3.90 20.04
N GLU A 33 3.35 3.25 20.50
CA GLU A 33 4.70 3.75 20.58
C GLU A 33 5.63 2.88 19.73
N ILE A 34 6.51 3.49 18.94
CA ILE A 34 7.56 2.75 18.21
C ILE A 34 8.76 2.63 19.14
N LEU A 35 9.04 1.42 19.64
CA LEU A 35 10.19 1.16 20.52
C LEU A 35 11.48 1.06 19.72
N THR A 36 11.40 0.46 18.54
CA THR A 36 12.56 0.24 17.65
C THR A 36 12.12 0.21 16.21
N ARG A 37 12.99 0.70 15.33
CA ARG A 37 12.79 0.69 13.90
C ARG A 37 14.11 0.43 13.19
N LEU A 38 14.15 -0.61 12.36
CA LEU A 38 15.30 -0.95 11.53
C LEU A 38 14.91 -1.04 10.06
N ARG A 39 15.86 -0.71 9.20
CA ARG A 39 15.72 -0.84 7.73
C ARG A 39 16.93 -1.55 7.16
N ARG A 40 16.69 -2.38 6.13
CA ARG A 40 17.72 -3.06 5.34
C ARG A 40 17.34 -3.07 3.87
N PRO A 41 18.31 -3.11 2.94
CA PRO A 41 18.01 -3.42 1.54
C PRO A 41 17.42 -4.82 1.44
N THR A 42 16.52 -5.02 0.46
CA THR A 42 15.93 -6.34 0.19
C THR A 42 16.88 -7.23 -0.60
N GLU A 43 17.74 -6.64 -1.43
CA GLU A 43 18.73 -7.35 -2.28
C GLU A 43 18.10 -8.52 -3.05
N ARG A 44 16.93 -8.25 -3.65
CA ARG A 44 16.10 -9.27 -4.31
C ARG A 44 16.82 -10.02 -5.44
N GLU A 45 17.87 -9.43 -5.99
CA GLU A 45 18.75 -10.01 -6.99
C GLU A 45 19.56 -11.20 -6.45
N LEU A 46 19.78 -11.29 -5.13
CA LEU A 46 20.41 -12.43 -4.47
C LEU A 46 19.46 -13.61 -4.27
N GLY A 47 18.17 -13.43 -4.59
CA GLY A 47 17.20 -14.49 -4.72
C GLY A 47 16.41 -14.82 -3.46
N TYR A 48 15.62 -15.88 -3.58
CA TYR A 48 14.60 -16.27 -2.60
C TYR A 48 15.14 -16.56 -1.20
N GLN A 49 16.18 -17.39 -1.11
CA GLN A 49 16.75 -17.82 0.17
C GLN A 49 17.36 -16.65 0.93
N HIS A 50 18.06 -15.77 0.23
CA HIS A 50 18.64 -14.54 0.82
C HIS A 50 17.56 -13.67 1.47
N ILE A 51 16.41 -13.46 0.78
CA ILE A 51 15.31 -12.65 1.32
C ILE A 51 14.80 -13.23 2.64
N ILE A 52 14.63 -14.55 2.73
CA ILE A 52 14.17 -15.19 3.97
C ILE A 52 15.19 -14.99 5.10
N GLU A 53 16.46 -15.25 4.84
CA GLU A 53 17.53 -15.11 5.84
C GLU A 53 17.66 -13.64 6.31
N ALA A 54 17.65 -12.69 5.37
CA ALA A 54 17.71 -11.26 5.69
C ALA A 54 16.47 -10.80 6.49
N LEU A 55 15.28 -11.29 6.16
CA LEU A 55 14.03 -11.01 6.87
C LEU A 55 14.07 -11.55 8.31
N VAL A 56 14.47 -12.80 8.48
CA VAL A 56 14.58 -13.45 9.81
C VAL A 56 15.62 -12.72 10.65
N ALA A 57 16.78 -12.40 10.08
CA ALA A 57 17.82 -11.63 10.77
C ALA A 57 17.31 -10.24 11.19
N LEU A 58 16.58 -9.54 10.29
CA LEU A 58 16.00 -8.24 10.59
C LEU A 58 15.01 -8.28 11.76
N LEU A 59 14.14 -9.31 11.82
CA LEU A 59 13.19 -9.51 12.91
C LEU A 59 13.90 -9.69 14.26
N HIS A 60 14.91 -10.58 14.31
CA HIS A 60 15.67 -10.81 15.54
C HIS A 60 16.47 -9.59 16.00
N ASP A 61 17.09 -8.85 15.06
CA ASP A 61 17.85 -7.65 15.40
C ASP A 61 16.95 -6.53 15.90
N THR A 62 15.74 -6.37 15.30
CA THR A 62 14.77 -5.37 15.74
C THR A 62 14.26 -5.66 17.14
N ALA A 63 13.93 -6.93 17.44
CA ALA A 63 13.51 -7.34 18.79
C ALA A 63 14.64 -7.16 19.81
N ARG A 64 15.87 -7.57 19.48
CA ARG A 64 17.05 -7.41 20.36
C ARG A 64 17.31 -5.94 20.67
N GLN A 65 17.23 -5.06 19.67
CA GLN A 65 17.44 -3.62 19.86
C GLN A 65 16.32 -2.99 20.71
N ALA A 66 15.12 -3.56 20.71
CA ALA A 66 14.03 -3.19 21.62
C ALA A 66 14.20 -3.76 23.04
N GLY A 67 15.29 -4.48 23.33
CA GLY A 67 15.53 -5.12 24.64
C GLY A 67 14.69 -6.38 24.89
N LEU A 68 14.15 -7.01 23.85
CA LEU A 68 13.30 -8.19 23.99
C LEU A 68 14.10 -9.49 23.94
N ALA A 69 13.85 -10.39 24.89
CA ALA A 69 14.47 -11.72 24.94
C ALA A 69 13.85 -12.73 23.97
N ALA A 70 12.61 -12.48 23.53
CA ALA A 70 11.87 -13.31 22.58
C ALA A 70 11.13 -12.45 21.57
N LEU A 71 10.82 -13.02 20.40
CA LEU A 71 10.03 -12.34 19.38
C LEU A 71 8.57 -12.23 19.84
N PRO A 72 7.96 -11.03 19.85
CA PRO A 72 6.53 -10.88 20.07
C PRO A 72 5.75 -11.39 18.86
N PRO A 73 4.39 -11.41 18.90
CA PRO A 73 3.59 -11.74 17.72
C PRO A 73 3.99 -10.92 16.50
N ILE A 74 4.14 -11.60 15.33
CA ILE A 74 4.72 -11.05 14.10
C ILE A 74 3.67 -10.92 13.02
N GLY A 75 3.65 -9.76 12.37
CA GLY A 75 2.96 -9.52 11.10
C GLY A 75 3.91 -9.06 10.01
N ILE A 76 3.67 -9.53 8.78
CA ILE A 76 4.48 -9.22 7.59
C ILE A 76 3.58 -8.70 6.50
N GLY A 77 3.80 -7.44 6.12
CA GLY A 77 3.31 -6.86 4.88
C GLY A 77 4.23 -7.25 3.73
N MET A 78 3.68 -7.72 2.62
CA MET A 78 4.45 -8.17 1.48
C MET A 78 3.77 -7.79 0.16
N PRO A 79 4.55 -7.62 -0.93
CA PRO A 79 3.96 -7.42 -2.24
C PRO A 79 3.29 -8.72 -2.73
N GLY A 80 2.13 -8.58 -3.37
CA GLY A 80 1.32 -9.71 -3.81
C GLY A 80 0.55 -10.39 -2.68
N SER A 81 0.24 -11.67 -2.83
CA SER A 81 -0.57 -12.42 -1.86
C SER A 81 -0.21 -13.91 -1.82
N ILE A 82 -0.70 -14.58 -0.77
CA ILE A 82 -0.57 -16.04 -0.62
C ILE A 82 -1.81 -16.72 -1.20
N SER A 83 -1.61 -17.62 -2.15
CA SER A 83 -2.70 -18.43 -2.71
C SER A 83 -3.30 -19.35 -1.64
N ARG A 84 -4.58 -19.21 -1.36
CA ARG A 84 -5.28 -20.08 -0.40
C ARG A 84 -5.34 -21.55 -0.87
N ARG A 85 -5.30 -21.78 -2.18
CA ARG A 85 -5.34 -23.14 -2.77
C ARG A 85 -4.01 -23.87 -2.64
N SER A 86 -2.89 -23.20 -2.96
CA SER A 86 -1.57 -23.84 -3.04
C SER A 86 -0.64 -23.48 -1.87
N GLY A 87 -0.93 -22.44 -1.08
CA GLY A 87 -0.01 -21.89 -0.08
C GLY A 87 1.17 -21.12 -0.66
N LEU A 88 1.27 -21.01 -1.99
CA LEU A 88 2.38 -20.35 -2.66
C LEU A 88 2.13 -18.86 -2.84
N THR A 89 3.21 -18.07 -2.87
CA THR A 89 3.16 -16.64 -3.19
C THR A 89 2.75 -16.44 -4.66
N LYS A 90 1.91 -15.43 -4.91
CA LYS A 90 1.47 -15.02 -6.25
C LYS A 90 1.41 -13.50 -6.37
N ASN A 91 1.45 -13.00 -7.60
CA ASN A 91 1.27 -11.59 -7.95
C ASN A 91 2.28 -10.62 -7.29
N SER A 92 3.42 -11.13 -6.81
CA SER A 92 4.47 -10.29 -6.23
C SER A 92 5.31 -9.63 -7.32
N ASN A 93 5.58 -8.32 -7.17
CA ASN A 93 6.57 -7.61 -7.97
C ASN A 93 8.02 -7.96 -7.56
N THR A 94 8.22 -8.56 -6.39
CA THR A 94 9.44 -9.27 -6.00
C THR A 94 9.36 -10.68 -6.57
N THR A 95 9.65 -10.80 -7.86
CA THR A 95 9.30 -11.96 -8.69
C THR A 95 9.88 -13.29 -8.21
N CYS A 96 11.04 -13.30 -7.52
CA CYS A 96 11.65 -14.50 -6.95
C CYS A 96 10.81 -15.17 -5.85
N LEU A 97 9.81 -14.46 -5.30
CA LEU A 97 8.86 -15.03 -4.33
C LEU A 97 7.73 -15.82 -5.01
N ASN A 98 7.39 -15.50 -6.27
CA ASN A 98 6.25 -16.11 -6.95
C ASN A 98 6.45 -17.61 -7.15
N GLY A 99 5.40 -18.39 -6.85
CA GLY A 99 5.41 -19.84 -6.93
C GLY A 99 6.20 -20.52 -5.79
N ARG A 100 6.66 -19.77 -4.77
CA ARG A 100 7.43 -20.29 -3.63
C ARG A 100 6.55 -20.36 -2.39
N PRO A 101 6.81 -21.31 -1.45
CA PRO A 101 6.07 -21.45 -0.19
C PRO A 101 6.55 -20.47 0.91
N PHE A 102 6.69 -19.19 0.55
CA PHE A 102 7.33 -18.15 1.37
C PHE A 102 6.81 -18.09 2.81
N ARG A 103 5.48 -18.15 2.97
CA ARG A 103 4.85 -18.18 4.30
C ARG A 103 5.30 -19.38 5.12
N ALA A 104 5.31 -20.57 4.53
CA ALA A 104 5.69 -21.79 5.25
C ALA A 104 7.16 -21.78 5.65
N ASP A 105 8.04 -21.34 4.74
CA ASP A 105 9.49 -21.29 4.97
C ASP A 105 9.86 -20.26 6.05
N VAL A 106 9.23 -19.07 6.04
CA VAL A 106 9.44 -18.05 7.10
C VAL A 106 8.94 -18.55 8.46
N ILE A 107 7.76 -19.19 8.54
CA ILE A 107 7.23 -19.76 9.77
C ILE A 107 8.15 -20.87 10.29
N ALA A 108 8.67 -21.73 9.42
CA ALA A 108 9.60 -22.80 9.81
C ALA A 108 10.91 -22.25 10.38
N GLN A 109 11.47 -21.18 9.80
CA GLN A 109 12.70 -20.57 10.32
C GLN A 109 12.51 -19.81 11.64
N LEU A 110 11.34 -19.18 11.84
CA LEU A 110 11.05 -18.42 13.06
C LEU A 110 10.54 -19.31 14.20
N GLY A 111 10.05 -20.51 13.91
CA GLY A 111 9.50 -21.44 14.90
C GLY A 111 8.22 -20.97 15.57
N GLN A 112 7.54 -19.94 15.04
CA GLN A 112 6.29 -19.40 15.57
C GLN A 112 5.34 -18.93 14.48
N PRO A 113 4.02 -18.81 14.78
CA PRO A 113 3.04 -18.28 13.83
C PRO A 113 3.36 -16.86 13.39
N VAL A 114 3.10 -16.57 12.11
CA VAL A 114 3.25 -15.25 11.51
C VAL A 114 1.99 -14.93 10.70
N ARG A 115 1.49 -13.70 10.81
CA ARG A 115 0.42 -13.18 9.95
C ARG A 115 1.01 -12.50 8.73
N PHE A 116 0.38 -12.71 7.58
CA PHE A 116 0.79 -12.11 6.30
C PHE A 116 -0.38 -11.35 5.69
N ALA A 117 -0.10 -10.18 5.15
CA ALA A 117 -1.05 -9.43 4.34
C ALA A 117 -0.33 -8.73 3.18
N ASN A 118 -1.10 -8.28 2.20
CA ASN A 118 -0.60 -7.38 1.17
C ASN A 118 -0.21 -6.02 1.80
N ASP A 119 0.80 -5.34 1.23
CA ASP A 119 1.31 -4.05 1.68
C ASP A 119 0.23 -2.96 1.73
N ALA A 120 -0.66 -2.90 0.74
CA ALA A 120 -1.77 -1.95 0.74
C ALA A 120 -2.83 -2.26 1.82
N ASN A 121 -3.05 -3.53 2.17
CA ASN A 121 -3.88 -3.90 3.31
C ASN A 121 -3.27 -3.47 4.64
N CYS A 122 -1.95 -3.60 4.80
CA CYS A 122 -1.24 -3.09 5.97
C CYS A 122 -1.38 -1.56 6.08
N PHE A 123 -1.17 -0.84 4.98
CA PHE A 123 -1.37 0.61 4.93
C PHE A 123 -2.79 1.00 5.37
N ALA A 124 -3.80 0.36 4.76
CA ALA A 124 -5.20 0.65 5.07
C ALA A 124 -5.54 0.37 6.55
N LEU A 125 -5.03 -0.73 7.11
CA LEU A 125 -5.25 -1.10 8.51
C LEU A 125 -4.62 -0.08 9.48
N ALA A 126 -3.39 0.36 9.21
CA ALA A 126 -2.74 1.38 10.02
C ALA A 126 -3.52 2.70 10.03
N GLU A 127 -3.91 3.17 8.85
CA GLU A 127 -4.67 4.41 8.71
C GLU A 127 -6.09 4.31 9.30
N ALA A 128 -6.74 3.14 9.21
CA ALA A 128 -8.05 2.91 9.82
C ALA A 128 -8.00 2.92 11.36
N LEU A 129 -6.95 2.37 11.95
CA LEU A 129 -6.85 2.25 13.40
C LEU A 129 -6.25 3.49 14.07
N PHE A 130 -5.25 4.11 13.46
CA PHE A 130 -4.45 5.15 14.10
C PHE A 130 -4.24 6.42 13.27
N GLY A 131 -4.67 6.43 12.01
CA GLY A 131 -4.50 7.56 11.09
C GLY A 131 -5.82 8.23 10.72
N ALA A 132 -5.90 8.63 9.45
CA ALA A 132 -7.01 9.39 8.89
C ALA A 132 -8.37 8.66 8.94
N GLY A 133 -8.36 7.32 8.98
CA GLY A 133 -9.56 6.48 9.05
C GLY A 133 -10.07 6.18 10.46
N ARG A 134 -9.45 6.76 11.48
CA ARG A 134 -9.82 6.48 12.87
C ARG A 134 -11.30 6.82 13.14
N GLY A 135 -12.02 5.83 13.69
CA GLY A 135 -13.46 5.97 13.99
C GLY A 135 -14.39 5.57 12.84
N GLN A 136 -13.87 5.30 11.66
CA GLN A 136 -14.65 4.79 10.52
C GLN A 136 -14.79 3.27 10.60
N ARG A 137 -15.89 2.74 10.05
CA ARG A 137 -16.16 1.29 10.04
C ARG A 137 -15.62 0.61 8.79
N VAL A 138 -15.77 1.28 7.65
CA VAL A 138 -15.28 0.78 6.35
C VAL A 138 -14.32 1.81 5.77
N THR A 139 -13.05 1.44 5.69
CA THR A 139 -12.00 2.30 5.13
C THR A 139 -11.38 1.63 3.91
N PHE A 140 -11.27 2.36 2.81
CA PHE A 140 -10.52 1.92 1.65
C PHE A 140 -9.21 2.72 1.56
N GLY A 141 -8.09 2.04 1.77
CA GLY A 141 -6.75 2.61 1.58
C GLY A 141 -6.31 2.48 0.13
N VAL A 142 -5.78 3.56 -0.43
CA VAL A 142 -5.24 3.63 -1.79
C VAL A 142 -3.78 4.00 -1.73
N ILE A 143 -2.91 3.18 -2.30
CA ILE A 143 -1.50 3.54 -2.50
C ILE A 143 -1.27 3.81 -3.98
N MET A 144 -0.80 5.01 -4.31
CA MET A 144 -0.38 5.40 -5.66
C MET A 144 1.09 5.85 -5.59
N GLY A 145 1.99 4.98 -6.05
CA GLY A 145 3.44 5.20 -6.05
C GLY A 145 4.07 4.72 -7.35
N THR A 146 4.99 3.76 -7.29
CA THR A 146 5.54 3.04 -8.46
C THR A 146 4.46 2.17 -9.12
N GLY A 147 3.53 1.64 -8.33
CA GLY A 147 2.32 0.95 -8.77
C GLY A 147 1.07 1.59 -8.15
N VAL A 148 -0.06 0.89 -8.28
CA VAL A 148 -1.34 1.24 -7.66
C VAL A 148 -1.91 0.03 -6.95
N GLY A 149 -2.06 0.15 -5.63
CA GLY A 149 -2.68 -0.86 -4.78
C GLY A 149 -3.85 -0.30 -3.99
N GLY A 150 -4.66 -1.19 -3.43
CA GLY A 150 -5.72 -0.85 -2.50
C GLY A 150 -5.83 -1.86 -1.38
N GLY A 151 -6.32 -1.41 -0.24
CA GLY A 151 -6.62 -2.25 0.92
C GLY A 151 -7.99 -1.92 1.48
N LEU A 152 -8.74 -2.94 1.85
CA LEU A 152 -10.07 -2.79 2.43
C LEU A 152 -10.05 -3.19 3.89
N VAL A 153 -10.50 -2.28 4.75
CA VAL A 153 -10.67 -2.52 6.19
C VAL A 153 -12.15 -2.48 6.52
N ILE A 154 -12.63 -3.51 7.19
CA ILE A 154 -14.03 -3.71 7.57
C ILE A 154 -14.10 -4.21 9.02
N PRO A 155 -15.29 -4.18 9.66
CA PRO A 155 -15.49 -4.83 10.95
C PRO A 155 -15.17 -6.34 10.86
N GLY A 156 -14.25 -6.78 11.72
CA GLY A 156 -13.87 -8.18 11.83
C GLY A 156 -14.82 -9.00 12.73
N PRO A 157 -14.69 -10.32 12.73
CA PRO A 157 -15.56 -11.22 13.49
C PRO A 157 -15.48 -11.01 15.02
N SER A 158 -14.36 -10.50 15.52
CA SER A 158 -14.13 -10.23 16.94
C SER A 158 -14.57 -8.85 17.40
N GLY A 159 -15.22 -8.06 16.54
CA GLY A 159 -15.74 -6.72 16.85
C GLY A 159 -14.75 -5.58 16.67
N GLY A 160 -13.48 -5.85 16.32
CA GLY A 160 -12.50 -4.85 15.89
C GLY A 160 -12.53 -4.62 14.38
N LEU A 161 -11.64 -3.75 13.90
CA LEU A 161 -11.38 -3.59 12.46
C LEU A 161 -10.34 -4.59 11.98
N ASP A 162 -10.51 -5.13 10.79
CA ASP A 162 -9.60 -6.10 10.18
C ASP A 162 -9.38 -5.77 8.70
N ALA A 163 -8.18 -6.02 8.22
CA ALA A 163 -7.85 -5.93 6.80
C ALA A 163 -8.45 -7.14 6.07
N TRP A 164 -9.38 -6.87 5.16
CA TRP A 164 -10.10 -7.93 4.45
C TRP A 164 -9.45 -8.22 3.09
N ASP A 165 -8.77 -9.34 2.98
CA ASP A 165 -8.13 -9.80 1.74
C ASP A 165 -9.06 -10.64 0.84
N GLY A 166 -10.27 -10.97 1.32
CA GLY A 166 -11.26 -11.76 0.60
C GLY A 166 -10.92 -13.25 0.47
N PRO A 167 -11.87 -14.08 -0.03
CA PRO A 167 -11.67 -15.53 -0.11
C PRO A 167 -10.60 -15.97 -1.12
N GLN A 168 -10.25 -15.11 -2.09
CA GLN A 168 -9.20 -15.37 -3.06
C GLN A 168 -7.89 -14.64 -2.75
N GLY A 169 -7.85 -13.82 -1.68
CA GLY A 169 -6.70 -12.98 -1.32
C GLY A 169 -6.43 -11.89 -2.37
N ILE A 170 -7.48 -11.26 -2.91
CA ILE A 170 -7.38 -10.22 -3.95
C ILE A 170 -8.30 -9.02 -3.69
N ALA A 171 -8.94 -8.95 -2.53
CA ALA A 171 -9.71 -7.76 -2.17
C ALA A 171 -8.75 -6.54 -2.11
N GLY A 172 -9.14 -5.47 -2.77
CA GLY A 172 -8.26 -4.31 -2.91
C GLY A 172 -7.37 -4.29 -4.15
N GLU A 173 -7.32 -5.34 -4.97
CA GLU A 173 -6.56 -5.38 -6.24
C GLU A 173 -7.21 -4.52 -7.35
N TRP A 174 -7.73 -3.35 -6.96
CA TRP A 174 -8.43 -2.44 -7.87
C TRP A 174 -7.52 -1.84 -8.93
N GLY A 175 -6.21 -1.72 -8.64
CA GLY A 175 -5.20 -1.25 -9.59
C GLY A 175 -5.16 -2.08 -10.89
N HIS A 176 -5.64 -3.32 -10.84
CA HIS A 176 -5.72 -4.23 -11.98
C HIS A 176 -7.13 -4.38 -12.58
N VAL A 177 -8.10 -3.56 -12.13
CA VAL A 177 -9.37 -3.36 -12.87
C VAL A 177 -9.07 -2.55 -14.12
N SER A 178 -9.64 -2.96 -15.26
CA SER A 178 -9.42 -2.28 -16.53
C SER A 178 -10.40 -1.12 -16.72
N LEU A 179 -9.87 0.07 -17.02
CA LEU A 179 -10.66 1.23 -17.45
C LEU A 179 -10.92 1.22 -18.96
N GLU A 180 -9.96 0.69 -19.74
CA GLU A 180 -10.01 0.67 -21.22
C GLU A 180 -9.41 -0.66 -21.73
N PRO A 181 -10.21 -1.75 -21.74
CA PRO A 181 -9.70 -3.09 -22.03
C PRO A 181 -9.24 -3.26 -23.49
N GLU A 182 -9.78 -2.50 -24.41
CA GLU A 182 -9.49 -2.66 -25.84
C GLU A 182 -8.26 -1.85 -26.29
N HIS A 183 -8.16 -0.59 -25.84
CA HIS A 183 -7.17 0.36 -26.35
C HIS A 183 -6.18 0.86 -25.30
N GLY A 184 -6.36 0.48 -24.04
CA GLY A 184 -5.51 0.91 -22.93
C GLY A 184 -4.09 0.35 -23.01
N PRO A 185 -3.13 0.92 -22.27
CA PRO A 185 -1.76 0.43 -22.17
C PRO A 185 -1.70 -1.01 -21.66
N ILE A 186 -0.67 -1.75 -22.10
CA ILE A 186 -0.41 -3.11 -21.58
C ILE A 186 0.11 -2.99 -20.14
N CYS A 187 -0.52 -3.70 -19.22
CA CYS A 187 -0.08 -3.84 -17.84
C CYS A 187 0.84 -5.06 -17.70
N TYR A 188 1.76 -5.03 -16.74
CA TYR A 188 2.64 -6.18 -16.44
C TYR A 188 1.86 -7.45 -16.05
N CYS A 189 0.62 -7.31 -15.59
CA CYS A 189 -0.26 -8.45 -15.30
C CYS A 189 -0.78 -9.17 -16.57
N GLY A 190 -0.39 -8.71 -17.76
CA GLY A 190 -0.79 -9.26 -19.06
C GLY A 190 -2.11 -8.72 -19.62
N ARG A 191 -2.85 -7.91 -18.86
CA ARG A 191 -4.10 -7.26 -19.29
C ARG A 191 -3.85 -5.87 -19.84
N ARG A 192 -4.87 -5.27 -20.50
CA ARG A 192 -4.82 -3.91 -21.00
C ARG A 192 -5.66 -2.97 -20.14
N GLY A 193 -5.22 -1.71 -20.08
CA GLY A 193 -6.01 -0.61 -19.52
C GLY A 193 -6.23 -0.69 -18.02
N CYS A 194 -5.39 -1.43 -17.29
CA CYS A 194 -5.45 -1.47 -15.83
C CYS A 194 -5.30 -0.07 -15.22
N ILE A 195 -6.04 0.22 -14.16
CA ILE A 195 -5.99 1.51 -13.42
C ILE A 195 -4.55 1.92 -13.11
N GLU A 196 -3.69 0.99 -12.75
CA GLU A 196 -2.28 1.25 -12.46
C GLU A 196 -1.56 1.93 -13.64
N THR A 197 -1.83 1.52 -14.87
CA THR A 197 -1.18 2.10 -16.08
C THR A 197 -1.59 3.55 -16.34
N TYR A 198 -2.53 4.08 -15.58
CA TYR A 198 -2.99 5.48 -15.65
C TYR A 198 -2.58 6.30 -14.43
N LEU A 199 -2.60 5.70 -13.23
CA LEU A 199 -2.55 6.45 -11.98
C LEU A 199 -1.21 6.39 -11.26
N CYS A 200 -0.29 5.46 -11.58
CA CYS A 200 1.01 5.42 -10.93
C CYS A 200 1.95 6.54 -11.41
N GLY A 201 2.95 6.87 -10.59
CA GLY A 201 3.95 7.91 -10.92
C GLY A 201 4.65 7.68 -12.26
N PRO A 202 5.23 6.47 -12.51
CA PRO A 202 5.86 6.14 -13.79
C PRO A 202 4.95 6.30 -15.01
N ALA A 203 3.65 6.04 -14.89
CA ALA A 203 2.70 6.24 -15.98
C ALA A 203 2.50 7.73 -16.32
N ILE A 204 2.52 8.61 -15.32
CA ILE A 204 2.47 10.07 -15.52
C ILE A 204 3.75 10.56 -16.20
N GLU A 205 4.92 10.09 -15.69
CA GLU A 205 6.25 10.42 -16.20
C GLU A 205 6.41 10.01 -17.67
N SER A 206 6.02 8.76 -18.01
CA SER A 206 6.06 8.25 -19.40
C SER A 206 5.18 9.08 -20.34
N ARG A 207 3.94 9.34 -19.92
CA ARG A 207 2.96 10.09 -20.71
C ARG A 207 3.39 11.53 -20.96
N PHE A 208 4.02 12.16 -19.99
CA PHE A 208 4.61 13.49 -20.16
C PHE A 208 5.71 13.46 -21.23
N GLY A 209 6.62 12.47 -21.17
CA GLY A 209 7.67 12.30 -22.18
C GLY A 209 7.15 11.98 -23.58
N GLU A 210 6.15 11.08 -23.70
CA GLU A 210 5.52 10.69 -24.97
C GLU A 210 4.84 11.86 -25.68
N ARG A 211 4.35 12.86 -24.93
CA ARG A 211 3.74 14.06 -25.47
C ARG A 211 4.76 15.16 -25.81
N GLY A 212 6.04 14.87 -25.74
CA GLY A 212 7.11 15.82 -26.04
C GLY A 212 7.45 16.77 -24.89
N GLY A 213 7.07 16.42 -23.66
CA GLY A 213 7.47 17.14 -22.46
C GLY A 213 8.99 17.19 -22.31
N ARG A 214 9.49 18.25 -21.66
CA ARG A 214 10.93 18.45 -21.46
C ARG A 214 11.55 17.30 -20.67
N LYS A 215 12.83 17.04 -20.96
CA LYS A 215 13.63 16.01 -20.25
C LYS A 215 14.55 16.65 -19.23
N ALA A 216 15.06 15.84 -18.29
CA ALA A 216 16.15 16.22 -17.40
C ALA A 216 17.45 16.49 -18.18
N GLY A 217 18.43 17.14 -17.54
CA GLY A 217 19.68 17.50 -18.19
C GLY A 217 20.52 16.30 -18.70
N ASP A 218 20.28 15.12 -18.16
CA ASP A 218 20.88 13.84 -18.60
C ASP A 218 20.06 13.10 -19.66
N GLY A 219 18.97 13.71 -20.15
CA GLY A 219 18.08 13.12 -21.16
C GLY A 219 17.02 12.15 -20.60
N SER A 220 17.00 11.88 -19.30
CA SER A 220 16.00 11.03 -18.65
C SER A 220 14.63 11.72 -18.57
N LEU A 221 13.57 10.93 -18.32
CA LEU A 221 12.24 11.47 -18.03
C LEU A 221 12.26 12.25 -16.71
N LEU A 222 11.50 13.35 -16.69
CA LEU A 222 11.25 14.07 -15.44
C LEU A 222 10.46 13.21 -14.46
N ARG A 223 10.81 13.32 -13.20
CA ARG A 223 10.04 12.69 -12.12
C ARG A 223 8.74 13.43 -11.85
N LEU A 224 7.74 12.73 -11.32
CA LEU A 224 6.42 13.28 -11.03
C LEU A 224 6.49 14.62 -10.27
N SER A 225 7.36 14.75 -9.27
CA SER A 225 7.51 16.01 -8.51
C SER A 225 7.99 17.17 -9.38
N GLN A 226 8.86 16.90 -10.36
CA GLN A 226 9.35 17.91 -11.31
C GLN A 226 8.24 18.29 -12.30
N ILE A 227 7.48 17.31 -12.82
CA ILE A 227 6.34 17.56 -13.70
C ILE A 227 5.26 18.36 -12.97
N ALA A 228 5.01 18.02 -11.70
CA ALA A 228 4.06 18.74 -10.85
C ALA A 228 4.44 20.22 -10.65
N ALA A 229 5.73 20.50 -10.48
CA ALA A 229 6.23 21.87 -10.37
C ALA A 229 6.07 22.70 -11.66
N LEU A 230 5.99 22.04 -12.83
CA LEU A 230 5.83 22.68 -14.12
C LEU A 230 4.36 22.97 -14.50
N ARG A 231 3.41 22.54 -13.68
CA ARG A 231 1.97 22.53 -14.01
C ARG A 231 1.44 23.87 -14.52
N GLU A 232 1.89 24.97 -13.92
CA GLU A 232 1.42 26.33 -14.29
C GLU A 232 2.22 26.95 -15.45
N GLU A 233 3.39 26.38 -15.80
CA GLU A 233 4.32 26.94 -16.79
C GLU A 233 4.35 26.15 -18.10
N ASP A 234 4.00 24.86 -18.06
CA ASP A 234 4.13 23.92 -19.18
C ASP A 234 2.76 23.34 -19.55
N PRO A 235 2.20 23.69 -20.73
CA PRO A 235 0.90 23.19 -21.16
C PRO A 235 0.80 21.67 -21.24
N ILE A 236 1.93 20.96 -21.53
CA ILE A 236 1.95 19.50 -21.58
C ILE A 236 1.83 18.95 -20.17
N ALA A 237 2.55 19.54 -19.19
CA ALA A 237 2.44 19.15 -17.79
C ALA A 237 1.01 19.35 -17.28
N GLN A 238 0.43 20.51 -17.56
CA GLN A 238 -0.96 20.81 -17.20
C GLN A 238 -1.92 19.78 -17.79
N GLU A 239 -1.84 19.49 -19.09
CA GLU A 239 -2.73 18.56 -19.77
C GLU A 239 -2.61 17.13 -19.20
N VAL A 240 -1.37 16.65 -19.01
CA VAL A 240 -1.11 15.30 -18.46
C VAL A 240 -1.68 15.15 -17.04
N LEU A 241 -1.48 16.16 -16.19
CA LEU A 241 -1.97 16.14 -14.81
C LEU A 241 -3.49 16.29 -14.75
N ASP A 242 -4.08 17.06 -15.64
CA ASP A 242 -5.53 17.19 -15.74
C ASP A 242 -6.17 15.89 -16.24
N GLN A 243 -5.53 15.21 -17.17
CA GLN A 243 -5.98 13.90 -17.63
C GLN A 243 -5.83 12.84 -16.54
N HIS A 244 -4.75 12.90 -15.73
CA HIS A 244 -4.59 12.06 -14.56
C HIS A 244 -5.77 12.22 -13.58
N CYS A 245 -6.22 13.45 -13.28
CA CYS A 245 -7.40 13.70 -12.46
C CYS A 245 -8.67 13.05 -13.02
N ARG A 246 -8.87 13.11 -14.35
CA ARG A 246 -10.03 12.48 -15.00
C ARG A 246 -10.02 10.95 -14.82
N TRP A 247 -8.87 10.30 -14.99
CA TRP A 247 -8.75 8.86 -14.74
C TRP A 247 -8.87 8.50 -13.26
N PHE A 248 -8.27 9.32 -12.38
CA PHE A 248 -8.44 9.18 -10.94
C PHE A 248 -9.92 9.18 -10.56
N GLY A 249 -10.69 10.16 -11.08
CA GLY A 249 -12.12 10.25 -10.83
C GLY A 249 -12.87 9.00 -11.25
N ARG A 250 -12.67 8.56 -12.50
CA ARG A 250 -13.32 7.36 -13.04
C ARG A 250 -12.93 6.10 -12.28
N ALA A 251 -11.64 5.96 -11.96
CA ALA A 251 -11.13 4.78 -11.26
C ALA A 251 -11.67 4.71 -9.83
N LEU A 252 -11.61 5.83 -9.08
CA LEU A 252 -12.00 5.80 -7.67
C LEU A 252 -13.51 5.65 -7.48
N ALA A 253 -14.30 6.18 -8.39
CA ALA A 253 -15.75 5.98 -8.41
C ALA A 253 -16.14 4.50 -8.53
N THR A 254 -15.32 3.64 -9.15
CA THR A 254 -15.61 2.18 -9.18
C THR A 254 -15.56 1.57 -7.78
N VAL A 255 -14.66 2.05 -6.93
CA VAL A 255 -14.58 1.60 -5.53
C VAL A 255 -15.80 2.09 -4.76
N ILE A 256 -16.15 3.37 -4.89
CA ILE A 256 -17.29 3.96 -4.19
C ILE A 256 -18.58 3.25 -4.59
N ASN A 257 -18.83 3.05 -5.89
CA ASN A 257 -20.03 2.40 -6.41
C ASN A 257 -20.17 0.91 -6.01
N ILE A 258 -19.10 0.25 -5.57
CA ILE A 258 -19.13 -1.19 -5.20
C ILE A 258 -19.03 -1.38 -3.69
N VAL A 259 -18.20 -0.58 -3.01
CA VAL A 259 -17.87 -0.77 -1.59
C VAL A 259 -18.63 0.20 -0.71
N ASP A 260 -18.93 1.42 -1.21
CA ASP A 260 -19.53 2.54 -0.48
C ASP A 260 -18.84 2.76 0.89
N PRO A 261 -17.50 3.03 0.89
CA PRO A 261 -16.75 3.11 2.13
C PRO A 261 -17.04 4.41 2.87
N ASP A 262 -16.95 4.39 4.20
CA ASP A 262 -17.10 5.59 5.03
C ASP A 262 -15.99 6.62 4.76
N LEU A 263 -14.82 6.14 4.31
CA LEU A 263 -13.64 6.97 4.02
C LEU A 263 -12.70 6.30 3.04
N ILE A 264 -12.06 7.11 2.18
CA ILE A 264 -10.93 6.70 1.35
C ILE A 264 -9.67 7.46 1.78
N VAL A 265 -8.60 6.73 2.07
CA VAL A 265 -7.30 7.31 2.45
C VAL A 265 -6.31 7.13 1.31
N LEU A 266 -5.72 8.23 0.84
CA LEU A 266 -4.72 8.22 -0.23
C LEU A 266 -3.30 8.22 0.34
N GLY A 267 -2.47 7.27 -0.11
CA GLY A 267 -1.06 7.13 0.21
C GLY A 267 -0.19 7.01 -1.04
N GLY A 268 1.12 6.89 -0.82
CA GLY A 268 2.13 6.87 -1.87
C GLY A 268 2.45 8.25 -2.45
N GLY A 269 3.50 8.33 -3.26
CA GLY A 269 4.05 9.60 -3.75
C GLY A 269 3.06 10.45 -4.57
N VAL A 270 2.15 9.81 -5.30
CA VAL A 270 1.12 10.51 -6.10
C VAL A 270 0.09 11.20 -5.21
N SER A 271 -0.17 10.70 -3.99
CA SER A 271 -1.09 11.33 -3.03
C SER A 271 -0.63 12.72 -2.57
N ASN A 272 0.62 13.10 -2.85
CA ASN A 272 1.13 14.44 -2.55
C ASN A 272 0.68 15.53 -3.54
N LEU A 273 0.02 15.15 -4.63
CA LEU A 273 -0.50 16.11 -5.62
C LEU A 273 -1.74 16.83 -5.06
N PRO A 274 -1.66 18.15 -4.77
CA PRO A 274 -2.73 18.85 -4.03
C PRO A 274 -4.05 18.90 -4.80
N TRP A 275 -4.01 18.94 -6.12
CA TRP A 275 -5.22 18.99 -6.94
C TRP A 275 -6.05 17.70 -6.96
N LEU A 276 -5.54 16.58 -6.43
CA LEU A 276 -6.37 15.40 -6.21
C LEU A 276 -7.50 15.65 -5.23
N TYR A 277 -7.26 16.53 -4.24
CA TYR A 277 -8.20 16.84 -3.15
C TYR A 277 -9.17 18.00 -3.45
N ASP A 278 -9.11 18.58 -4.63
CA ASP A 278 -10.09 19.55 -5.15
C ASP A 278 -10.58 19.10 -6.53
N ARG A 279 -9.72 19.19 -7.54
CA ARG A 279 -10.08 18.86 -8.93
C ARG A 279 -10.39 17.36 -9.08
N GLY A 280 -9.57 16.51 -8.44
CA GLY A 280 -9.80 15.07 -8.43
C GLY A 280 -11.16 14.70 -7.85
N LEU A 281 -11.58 15.32 -6.75
CA LEU A 281 -12.91 15.10 -6.15
C LEU A 281 -14.05 15.48 -7.09
N LYS A 282 -13.92 16.59 -7.82
CA LYS A 282 -14.90 17.00 -8.85
C LYS A 282 -15.01 15.97 -9.98
N GLU A 283 -13.87 15.33 -10.32
CA GLU A 283 -13.88 14.26 -11.33
C GLU A 283 -14.50 12.97 -10.76
N VAL A 284 -14.26 12.61 -9.50
CA VAL A 284 -14.91 11.46 -8.83
C VAL A 284 -16.43 11.63 -8.82
N ALA A 285 -16.92 12.81 -8.42
CA ALA A 285 -18.34 13.11 -8.33
C ALA A 285 -19.12 12.91 -9.65
N LYS A 286 -18.45 13.01 -10.81
CA LYS A 286 -19.08 12.77 -12.13
C LYS A 286 -19.42 11.31 -12.39
N TRP A 287 -18.82 10.36 -11.66
CA TRP A 287 -18.90 8.92 -11.93
C TRP A 287 -19.53 8.12 -10.79
N VAL A 288 -19.73 8.73 -9.62
CA VAL A 288 -20.44 8.12 -8.50
C VAL A 288 -21.92 8.05 -8.81
N PHE A 289 -22.54 6.88 -8.60
CA PHE A 289 -23.96 6.66 -8.82
C PHE A 289 -24.77 7.10 -7.57
N SER A 290 -24.65 8.39 -7.24
CA SER A 290 -25.36 9.05 -6.14
C SER A 290 -25.66 10.51 -6.49
N ASP A 291 -26.60 11.13 -5.77
CA ASP A 291 -26.94 12.55 -5.95
C ASP A 291 -25.76 13.47 -5.61
N GLU A 292 -24.91 13.03 -4.66
CA GLU A 292 -23.73 13.76 -4.22
C GLU A 292 -22.59 12.80 -3.82
N LEU A 293 -21.37 13.29 -3.85
CA LEU A 293 -20.19 12.58 -3.32
C LEU A 293 -20.04 12.91 -1.83
N THR A 294 -20.48 12.00 -0.96
CA THR A 294 -20.37 12.15 0.50
C THR A 294 -19.18 11.45 1.10
N THR A 295 -18.60 10.45 0.42
CA THR A 295 -17.41 9.72 0.88
C THR A 295 -16.19 10.65 0.94
N PRO A 296 -15.63 10.95 2.12
CA PRO A 296 -14.43 11.75 2.24
C PRO A 296 -13.23 11.03 1.59
N ILE A 297 -12.44 11.76 0.81
CA ILE A 297 -11.19 11.27 0.20
C ILE A 297 -10.07 12.14 0.76
N VAL A 298 -9.23 11.56 1.61
CA VAL A 298 -8.25 12.31 2.41
C VAL A 298 -6.84 11.78 2.23
N LYS A 299 -5.85 12.61 2.58
CA LYS A 299 -4.46 12.20 2.60
C LYS A 299 -4.16 11.39 3.87
N HIS A 300 -3.26 10.41 3.75
CA HIS A 300 -2.75 9.63 4.88
C HIS A 300 -2.14 10.51 5.98
N GLN A 301 -2.16 10.03 7.23
CA GLN A 301 -1.60 10.73 8.40
C GLN A 301 -0.34 10.07 8.96
N LEU A 302 -0.16 8.75 8.80
CA LEU A 302 0.96 8.01 9.39
C LEU A 302 2.24 8.02 8.53
N GLY A 303 2.19 8.65 7.35
CA GLY A 303 3.37 8.82 6.48
C GLY A 303 3.87 7.50 5.88
N ASP A 304 5.17 7.49 5.53
CA ASP A 304 5.82 6.36 4.84
C ASP A 304 5.91 5.09 5.68
N SER A 305 5.62 5.16 6.99
CA SER A 305 5.69 4.02 7.91
C SER A 305 4.36 3.33 8.12
N ALA A 306 3.28 3.79 7.48
CA ALA A 306 1.96 3.19 7.64
C ALA A 306 1.96 1.69 7.30
N GLY A 307 2.68 1.27 6.26
CA GLY A 307 2.81 -0.15 5.88
C GLY A 307 3.36 -1.03 6.99
N VAL A 308 4.51 -0.65 7.57
CA VAL A 308 5.15 -1.43 8.63
C VAL A 308 4.38 -1.39 9.95
N ILE A 309 3.74 -0.26 10.27
CA ILE A 309 2.84 -0.15 11.43
C ILE A 309 1.66 -1.10 11.24
N GLY A 310 1.00 -1.07 10.07
CA GLY A 310 -0.12 -1.95 9.76
C GLY A 310 0.26 -3.44 9.79
N ALA A 311 1.45 -3.80 9.31
CA ALA A 311 1.96 -5.16 9.45
C ALA A 311 2.01 -5.60 10.92
N ALA A 312 2.51 -4.75 11.83
CA ALA A 312 2.54 -5.05 13.26
C ALA A 312 1.14 -5.20 13.89
N LEU A 313 0.09 -4.66 13.26
CA LEU A 313 -1.29 -4.71 13.72
C LEU A 313 -2.06 -5.95 13.24
N LEU A 314 -1.50 -6.76 12.35
CA LEU A 314 -2.14 -7.99 11.81
C LEU A 314 -2.38 -9.10 12.85
N PRO A 315 -1.51 -9.33 13.86
CA PRO A 315 -1.68 -10.41 14.85
C PRO A 315 -2.84 -10.21 15.81
#